data_077f8fd3291ca211753f61264df62fa5
#
_entry.id   077f8fd3291ca211753f61264df62fa5
#
_cell.length_a   1.000
_cell.length_b   1.000
_cell.length_c   1.000
_cell.angle_alpha   90.00
_cell.angle_beta   90.00
_cell.angle_gamma   90.00
#
_symmetry.space_group_name_H-M   'P 1'
#
loop_
_entity.id
_entity.type
_entity.pdbx_description
1 polymer ?
#
loop_
_entity_poly.entity_id
_entity_poly.type
_entity_poly.pdbx_seq_one_letter_code
_entity_poly.pdbx_strand_id
1 'polypeptide(L)'
;MVKNYEIIDADSHVLEPLDLWEKYLEPEFKHLAPKEDYQLEGEPLLYKLSDAVAAEGRRMWEEDPDRYKGGYDPKARVELMEQMGSNVTFLYPTIGLWMWSVDKMDSKLAGAFVRSYNSWLYDFCSYDPQKLKGIGAINQHYPEEMVPELQRIVEFGWNAVFIRPNPVKGRILSDPAYEPFWSECERLNVCLLYTSPSPRDLRK
;
A
#
# COMPACT_ATOMS: atom_id res chain seq x y z
N MET A 1 -13.19 36.53 6.43
CA MET A 1 -11.87 36.16 5.96
C MET A 1 -11.75 34.64 6.10
N VAL A 2 -11.80 33.91 4.99
CA VAL A 2 -11.50 32.48 4.99
C VAL A 2 -9.98 32.39 5.21
N LYS A 3 -9.55 31.81 6.34
CA LYS A 3 -8.13 31.52 6.56
C LYS A 3 -7.73 30.48 5.50
N ASN A 4 -6.74 30.80 4.67
CA ASN A 4 -6.12 29.82 3.78
C ASN A 4 -5.31 28.84 4.65
N TYR A 5 -5.92 27.71 5.00
CA TYR A 5 -5.21 26.60 5.62
C TYR A 5 -4.64 25.73 4.52
N GLU A 6 -3.42 25.24 4.73
CA GLU A 6 -2.89 24.13 3.96
C GLU A 6 -3.51 22.85 4.53
N ILE A 7 -4.18 22.06 3.67
CA ILE A 7 -4.86 20.83 4.06
C ILE A 7 -3.98 19.66 3.61
N ILE A 8 -3.58 18.84 4.57
CA ILE A 8 -2.81 17.63 4.34
C ILE A 8 -3.69 16.43 4.68
N ASP A 9 -3.95 15.61 3.68
CA ASP A 9 -4.62 14.32 3.86
C ASP A 9 -3.56 13.27 4.17
N ALA A 10 -3.51 12.84 5.42
CA ALA A 10 -2.47 11.94 5.93
C ALA A 10 -2.85 10.44 5.84
N ASP A 11 -4.05 10.11 5.37
CA ASP A 11 -4.58 8.74 5.36
C ASP A 11 -5.47 8.49 4.14
N SER A 12 -4.89 8.62 2.96
CA SER A 12 -5.57 8.36 1.71
C SER A 12 -5.07 7.07 1.06
N HIS A 13 -5.90 6.43 0.25
CA HIS A 13 -5.58 5.15 -0.36
C HIS A 13 -5.53 5.23 -1.89
N VAL A 14 -4.64 4.43 -2.49
CA VAL A 14 -4.70 4.09 -3.91
C VAL A 14 -5.50 2.80 -4.10
N LEU A 15 -5.95 2.54 -5.33
CA LEU A 15 -6.52 1.27 -5.74
C LEU A 15 -5.59 0.68 -6.79
N GLU A 16 -4.86 -0.34 -6.41
CA GLU A 16 -3.89 -0.99 -7.27
C GLU A 16 -4.61 -1.67 -8.43
N PRO A 17 -4.34 -1.27 -9.69
CA PRO A 17 -4.99 -1.90 -10.84
C PRO A 17 -4.41 -3.30 -11.08
N LEU A 18 -5.20 -4.22 -11.65
CA LEU A 18 -4.76 -5.60 -11.91
C LEU A 18 -3.52 -5.68 -12.80
N ASP A 19 -3.42 -4.80 -13.78
CA ASP A 19 -2.30 -4.76 -14.72
C ASP A 19 -0.97 -4.27 -14.09
N LEU A 20 -1.01 -3.72 -12.87
CA LEU A 20 0.18 -3.40 -12.10
C LEU A 20 1.08 -4.64 -11.97
N TRP A 21 0.48 -5.76 -11.58
CA TRP A 21 1.24 -6.99 -11.34
C TRP A 21 1.87 -7.55 -12.63
N GLU A 22 1.17 -7.49 -13.74
CA GLU A 22 1.71 -7.88 -15.03
C GLU A 22 2.87 -6.98 -15.48
N LYS A 23 2.78 -5.67 -15.18
CA LYS A 23 3.78 -4.68 -15.60
C LYS A 23 5.04 -4.71 -14.74
N TYR A 24 4.88 -4.75 -13.42
CA TYR A 24 5.98 -4.49 -12.47
C TYR A 24 6.53 -5.74 -11.80
N LEU A 25 5.81 -6.88 -11.79
CA LEU A 25 6.36 -8.13 -11.26
C LEU A 25 7.60 -8.58 -12.05
N GLU A 26 8.58 -9.06 -11.31
CA GLU A 26 9.77 -9.67 -11.86
C GLU A 26 9.40 -10.88 -12.74
N PRO A 27 10.11 -11.13 -13.85
CA PRO A 27 9.73 -12.14 -14.84
C PRO A 27 9.48 -13.54 -14.24
N GLU A 28 10.25 -13.91 -13.23
CA GLU A 28 10.14 -15.21 -12.56
C GLU A 28 8.83 -15.40 -11.80
N PHE A 29 8.19 -14.29 -11.34
CA PHE A 29 6.95 -14.32 -10.58
C PHE A 29 5.71 -13.95 -11.41
N LYS A 30 5.86 -13.56 -12.68
CA LYS A 30 4.73 -13.12 -13.51
C LYS A 30 3.62 -14.15 -13.64
N HIS A 31 3.96 -15.44 -13.62
CA HIS A 31 2.98 -16.52 -13.67
C HIS A 31 2.10 -16.63 -12.42
N LEU A 32 2.52 -16.00 -11.31
CA LEU A 32 1.81 -15.90 -10.04
C LEU A 32 1.08 -14.56 -9.86
N ALA A 33 1.08 -13.71 -10.89
CA ALA A 33 0.34 -12.45 -10.85
C ALA A 33 -1.14 -12.72 -10.54
N PRO A 34 -1.78 -11.94 -9.64
CA PRO A 34 -3.19 -12.05 -9.35
C PRO A 34 -4.00 -11.89 -10.65
N LYS A 35 -4.98 -12.78 -10.83
CA LYS A 35 -5.95 -12.73 -11.93
C LYS A 35 -7.23 -12.06 -11.44
N GLU A 36 -8.28 -12.21 -12.25
CA GLU A 36 -9.61 -11.69 -11.91
C GLU A 36 -9.95 -11.91 -10.42
N ASP A 37 -10.54 -10.92 -9.78
CA ASP A 37 -10.89 -10.89 -8.35
C ASP A 37 -9.71 -10.97 -7.36
N TYR A 38 -8.48 -10.67 -7.80
CA TYR A 38 -7.27 -10.71 -6.96
C TYR A 38 -7.04 -12.05 -6.26
N GLN A 39 -7.50 -13.14 -6.86
CA GLN A 39 -7.25 -14.47 -6.33
C GLN A 39 -5.79 -14.88 -6.58
N LEU A 40 -5.08 -15.22 -5.53
CA LEU A 40 -3.81 -15.92 -5.61
C LEU A 40 -4.11 -17.42 -5.75
N GLU A 41 -3.43 -18.09 -6.69
CA GLU A 41 -3.63 -19.51 -6.94
C GLU A 41 -3.35 -20.33 -5.66
N GLY A 42 -4.36 -21.06 -5.17
CA GLY A 42 -4.25 -21.92 -4.00
C GLY A 42 -4.53 -21.28 -2.64
N GLU A 43 -4.71 -19.96 -2.56
CA GLU A 43 -5.11 -19.29 -1.33
C GLU A 43 -6.38 -18.45 -1.59
N PRO A 44 -7.47 -18.68 -0.86
CA PRO A 44 -8.54 -17.70 -0.86
C PRO A 44 -7.96 -16.40 -0.31
N LEU A 45 -8.11 -15.30 -1.01
CA LEU A 45 -7.97 -13.99 -0.40
C LEU A 45 -8.73 -14.02 0.93
N LEU A 46 -8.06 -13.74 2.02
CA LEU A 46 -8.50 -13.95 3.39
C LEU A 46 -9.81 -13.23 3.79
N TYR A 47 -10.35 -12.45 2.88
CA TYR A 47 -11.68 -11.89 2.95
C TYR A 47 -12.49 -12.33 1.73
N LYS A 48 -13.24 -13.41 1.89
CA LYS A 48 -14.54 -13.43 1.26
C LYS A 48 -15.31 -12.24 1.84
N LEU A 49 -15.22 -11.10 1.18
CA LEU A 49 -16.25 -10.08 1.33
C LEU A 49 -17.56 -10.83 1.27
N SER A 50 -18.47 -10.64 2.22
CA SER A 50 -19.78 -11.28 2.11
C SER A 50 -20.30 -10.98 0.72
N ASP A 51 -20.94 -11.94 0.07
CA ASP A 51 -21.43 -11.77 -1.31
C ASP A 51 -22.25 -10.47 -1.47
N ALA A 52 -22.90 -10.03 -0.40
CA ALA A 52 -23.62 -8.75 -0.33
C ALA A 52 -22.69 -7.53 -0.43
N VAL A 53 -21.54 -7.51 0.26
CA VAL A 53 -20.59 -6.40 0.20
C VAL A 53 -19.87 -6.37 -1.15
N ALA A 54 -19.53 -7.53 -1.70
CA ALA A 54 -18.94 -7.63 -3.03
C ALA A 54 -19.93 -7.18 -4.12
N ALA A 55 -21.23 -7.55 -4.01
CA ALA A 55 -22.26 -7.10 -4.92
C ALA A 55 -22.50 -5.59 -4.84
N GLU A 56 -22.49 -5.02 -3.63
CA GLU A 56 -22.63 -3.57 -3.44
C GLU A 56 -21.43 -2.83 -4.04
N GLY A 57 -20.20 -3.31 -3.82
CA GLY A 57 -19.00 -2.74 -4.42
C GLY A 57 -19.05 -2.75 -5.96
N ARG A 58 -19.49 -3.85 -6.57
CA ARG A 58 -19.69 -3.93 -8.03
C ARG A 58 -20.74 -2.94 -8.50
N ARG A 59 -21.88 -2.86 -7.83
CA ARG A 59 -22.96 -1.92 -8.17
C ARG A 59 -22.47 -0.48 -8.14
N MET A 60 -21.76 -0.09 -7.09
CA MET A 60 -21.20 1.28 -6.96
C MET A 60 -20.20 1.59 -8.07
N TRP A 61 -19.41 0.60 -8.49
CA TRP A 61 -18.48 0.75 -9.61
C TRP A 61 -19.20 0.90 -10.96
N GLU A 62 -20.27 0.13 -11.17
CA GLU A 62 -21.09 0.20 -12.40
C GLU A 62 -21.88 1.51 -12.49
N GLU A 63 -22.40 2.01 -11.37
CA GLU A 63 -23.18 3.26 -11.30
C GLU A 63 -22.32 4.51 -11.53
N ASP A 64 -21.07 4.51 -11.05
CA ASP A 64 -20.14 5.64 -11.21
C ASP A 64 -18.69 5.12 -11.38
N PRO A 65 -18.30 4.74 -12.59
CA PRO A 65 -16.95 4.23 -12.87
C PRO A 65 -15.84 5.26 -12.59
N ASP A 66 -16.16 6.57 -12.67
CA ASP A 66 -15.20 7.63 -12.43
C ASP A 66 -14.96 7.91 -10.94
N ARG A 67 -15.85 7.47 -10.07
CA ARG A 67 -15.77 7.66 -8.61
C ARG A 67 -14.44 7.22 -8.01
N TYR A 68 -13.91 6.11 -8.50
CA TYR A 68 -12.68 5.50 -7.98
C TYR A 68 -11.45 5.81 -8.83
N LYS A 69 -11.62 6.58 -9.92
CA LYS A 69 -10.56 6.85 -10.88
C LYS A 69 -9.32 7.46 -10.24
N GLY A 70 -9.49 8.36 -9.28
CA GLY A 70 -8.38 8.92 -8.51
C GLY A 70 -7.60 7.89 -7.68
N GLY A 71 -8.07 6.65 -7.56
CA GLY A 71 -7.34 5.56 -6.91
C GLY A 71 -6.22 4.97 -7.78
N TYR A 72 -6.35 5.02 -9.11
CA TYR A 72 -5.41 4.40 -10.06
C TYR A 72 -4.92 5.34 -11.17
N ASP A 73 -5.52 6.52 -11.33
CA ASP A 73 -5.13 7.57 -12.27
C ASP A 73 -4.62 8.80 -11.49
N PRO A 74 -3.33 9.12 -11.54
CA PRO A 74 -2.76 10.21 -10.75
C PRO A 74 -3.28 11.59 -11.18
N LYS A 75 -3.64 11.78 -12.46
CA LYS A 75 -4.25 13.02 -12.93
C LYS A 75 -5.62 13.23 -12.29
N ALA A 76 -6.47 12.20 -12.34
CA ALA A 76 -7.78 12.25 -11.69
C ALA A 76 -7.66 12.46 -10.18
N ARG A 77 -6.62 11.90 -9.53
CA ARG A 77 -6.33 12.14 -8.12
C ARG A 77 -6.06 13.60 -7.84
N VAL A 78 -5.19 14.25 -8.62
CA VAL A 78 -4.86 15.67 -8.43
C VAL A 78 -6.08 16.56 -8.67
N GLU A 79 -6.88 16.28 -9.71
CA GLU A 79 -8.14 16.98 -9.96
C GLU A 79 -9.13 16.86 -8.79
N LEU A 80 -9.26 15.67 -8.22
CA LEU A 80 -10.09 15.43 -7.03
C LEU A 80 -9.58 16.20 -5.80
N MET A 81 -8.27 16.21 -5.57
CA MET A 81 -7.66 16.99 -4.48
C MET A 81 -7.96 18.49 -4.61
N GLU A 82 -7.90 19.04 -5.83
CA GLU A 82 -8.22 20.44 -6.09
C GLU A 82 -9.70 20.74 -5.78
N GLN A 83 -10.61 19.86 -6.17
CA GLN A 83 -12.05 19.98 -5.87
C GLN A 83 -12.32 19.93 -4.37
N MET A 84 -11.58 19.08 -3.63
CA MET A 84 -11.72 18.93 -2.17
C MET A 84 -10.94 20.02 -1.39
N GLY A 85 -10.08 20.78 -2.04
CA GLY A 85 -9.21 21.77 -1.41
C GLY A 85 -8.04 21.16 -0.64
N SER A 86 -7.65 19.91 -0.92
CA SER A 86 -6.48 19.26 -0.34
C SER A 86 -5.21 19.67 -1.08
N ASN A 87 -4.15 20.00 -0.34
CA ASN A 87 -2.87 20.44 -0.89
C ASN A 87 -1.89 19.29 -1.07
N VAL A 88 -1.87 18.36 -0.11
CA VAL A 88 -0.95 17.20 -0.10
C VAL A 88 -1.74 15.97 0.34
N THR A 89 -1.45 14.82 -0.25
CA THR A 89 -2.01 13.54 0.17
C THR A 89 -0.92 12.49 0.34
N PHE A 90 -1.01 11.70 1.42
CA PHE A 90 -0.19 10.53 1.65
C PHE A 90 -0.97 9.28 1.23
N LEU A 91 -0.34 8.45 0.38
CA LEU A 91 -1.00 7.37 -0.34
C LEU A 91 -0.58 6.00 0.17
N TYR A 92 -1.55 5.29 0.72
CA TYR A 92 -1.41 3.92 1.24
C TYR A 92 -1.95 2.88 0.26
N PRO A 93 -1.49 1.64 0.36
CA PRO A 93 -2.05 0.53 -0.39
C PRO A 93 -3.49 0.21 0.06
N THR A 94 -4.29 -0.37 -0.82
CA THR A 94 -5.60 -0.97 -0.49
C THR A 94 -5.55 -2.47 -0.70
N ILE A 95 -5.38 -2.93 -1.92
CA ILE A 95 -5.33 -4.36 -2.27
C ILE A 95 -4.06 -5.00 -1.73
N GLY A 96 -2.93 -4.30 -1.80
CA GLY A 96 -1.65 -4.76 -1.24
C GLY A 96 -1.73 -5.15 0.23
N LEU A 97 -2.55 -4.45 1.03
CA LEU A 97 -2.77 -4.80 2.45
C LEU A 97 -3.25 -6.24 2.62
N TRP A 98 -4.18 -6.66 1.75
CA TRP A 98 -4.74 -8.02 1.76
C TRP A 98 -3.73 -9.03 1.28
N MET A 99 -3.02 -8.74 0.19
CA MET A 99 -2.01 -9.63 -0.37
C MET A 99 -0.92 -9.94 0.64
N TRP A 100 -0.35 -8.93 1.28
CA TRP A 100 0.70 -9.13 2.28
C TRP A 100 0.18 -9.69 3.61
N SER A 101 -1.14 -9.76 3.81
CA SER A 101 -1.73 -10.41 4.97
C SER A 101 -1.68 -11.94 4.90
N VAL A 102 -1.39 -12.52 3.73
CA VAL A 102 -1.28 -13.96 3.53
C VAL A 102 0.02 -14.49 4.16
N ASP A 103 -0.08 -14.94 5.40
CA ASP A 103 1.10 -15.32 6.21
C ASP A 103 1.87 -16.51 5.64
N LYS A 104 1.19 -17.39 4.90
CA LYS A 104 1.80 -18.57 4.24
C LYS A 104 2.49 -18.24 2.92
N MET A 105 2.31 -17.03 2.37
CA MET A 105 2.92 -16.65 1.10
C MET A 105 4.43 -16.94 1.10
N ASP A 106 4.96 -17.38 -0.01
CA ASP A 106 6.41 -17.48 -0.19
C ASP A 106 7.07 -16.12 0.06
N SER A 107 8.16 -16.10 0.80
CA SER A 107 8.78 -14.85 1.27
C SER A 107 9.37 -14.02 0.14
N LYS A 108 9.88 -14.66 -0.92
CA LYS A 108 10.40 -13.96 -2.11
C LYS A 108 9.29 -13.41 -2.98
N LEU A 109 8.20 -14.18 -3.12
CA LEU A 109 7.01 -13.71 -3.82
C LEU A 109 6.39 -12.49 -3.10
N ALA A 110 6.31 -12.52 -1.77
CA ALA A 110 5.87 -11.36 -0.99
C ALA A 110 6.76 -10.14 -1.24
N GLY A 111 8.07 -10.32 -1.31
CA GLY A 111 9.03 -9.27 -1.67
C GLY A 111 8.82 -8.74 -3.09
N ALA A 112 8.59 -9.62 -4.06
CA ALA A 112 8.31 -9.24 -5.44
C ALA A 112 7.04 -8.38 -5.54
N PHE A 113 5.98 -8.74 -4.82
CA PHE A 113 4.76 -7.92 -4.75
C PHE A 113 5.01 -6.56 -4.09
N VAL A 114 5.78 -6.51 -3.01
CA VAL A 114 6.14 -5.25 -2.35
C VAL A 114 6.91 -4.34 -3.31
N ARG A 115 7.95 -4.85 -3.98
CA ARG A 115 8.75 -4.09 -4.94
C ARG A 115 7.93 -3.59 -6.13
N SER A 116 7.02 -4.42 -6.62
CA SER A 116 6.10 -4.06 -7.71
C SER A 116 5.18 -2.92 -7.32
N TYR A 117 4.55 -3.01 -6.16
CA TYR A 117 3.72 -1.95 -5.62
C TYR A 117 4.50 -0.64 -5.46
N ASN A 118 5.66 -0.68 -4.80
CA ASN A 118 6.47 0.52 -4.56
C ASN A 118 6.92 1.18 -5.87
N SER A 119 7.28 0.38 -6.89
CA SER A 119 7.65 0.90 -8.22
C SER A 119 6.47 1.56 -8.92
N TRP A 120 5.31 0.92 -8.90
CA TRP A 120 4.09 1.49 -9.46
C TRP A 120 3.66 2.76 -8.73
N LEU A 121 3.70 2.77 -7.40
CA LEU A 121 3.34 3.95 -6.62
C LEU A 121 4.31 5.10 -6.87
N TYR A 122 5.59 4.80 -7.10
CA TYR A 122 6.56 5.82 -7.49
C TYR A 122 6.19 6.47 -8.82
N ASP A 123 5.83 5.68 -9.83
CA ASP A 123 5.38 6.21 -11.13
C ASP A 123 4.09 7.03 -10.97
N PHE A 124 3.15 6.54 -10.17
CA PHE A 124 1.91 7.27 -9.86
C PHE A 124 2.20 8.63 -9.20
N CYS A 125 3.03 8.67 -8.17
CA CYS A 125 3.37 9.91 -7.45
C CYS A 125 4.25 10.85 -8.29
N SER A 126 4.97 10.34 -9.28
CA SER A 126 5.81 11.13 -10.18
C SER A 126 5.01 12.10 -11.06
N TYR A 127 3.70 11.92 -11.17
CA TYR A 127 2.83 12.89 -11.87
C TYR A 127 2.83 14.27 -11.21
N ASP A 128 2.75 14.33 -9.88
CA ASP A 128 2.90 15.57 -9.09
C ASP A 128 3.53 15.25 -7.72
N PRO A 129 4.86 15.15 -7.63
CA PRO A 129 5.53 14.75 -6.40
C PRO A 129 5.44 15.79 -5.27
N GLN A 130 4.95 16.99 -5.54
CA GLN A 130 4.67 17.99 -4.52
C GLN A 130 3.37 17.67 -3.78
N LYS A 131 2.35 17.19 -4.49
CA LYS A 131 1.02 16.88 -3.95
C LYS A 131 0.89 15.42 -3.52
N LEU A 132 1.46 14.47 -4.27
CA LEU A 132 1.31 13.03 -4.08
C LEU A 132 2.52 12.45 -3.35
N LYS A 133 2.32 11.94 -2.14
CA LYS A 133 3.37 11.35 -1.29
C LYS A 133 3.12 9.87 -1.11
N GLY A 134 4.00 9.04 -1.64
CA GLY A 134 3.90 7.59 -1.47
C GLY A 134 4.33 7.13 -0.08
N ILE A 135 3.58 6.17 0.46
CA ILE A 135 3.99 5.40 1.64
C ILE A 135 4.47 4.04 1.15
N GLY A 136 5.76 3.81 1.27
CA GLY A 136 6.37 2.56 0.79
C GLY A 136 5.97 1.37 1.65
N ALA A 137 5.75 0.21 1.02
CA ALA A 137 5.51 -1.04 1.72
C ALA A 137 6.84 -1.77 2.01
N ILE A 138 6.87 -2.58 3.08
CA ILE A 138 8.04 -3.37 3.51
C ILE A 138 7.67 -4.84 3.61
N ASN A 139 8.54 -5.71 3.07
CA ASN A 139 8.39 -7.16 3.12
C ASN A 139 8.79 -7.75 4.48
N GLN A 140 7.84 -7.84 5.42
CA GLN A 140 8.09 -8.46 6.74
C GLN A 140 8.19 -10.00 6.69
N HIS A 141 7.85 -10.65 5.56
CA HIS A 141 8.00 -12.10 5.40
C HIS A 141 9.48 -12.52 5.30
N TYR A 142 10.36 -11.59 4.89
CA TYR A 142 11.77 -11.84 4.68
C TYR A 142 12.61 -10.67 5.22
N PRO A 143 13.01 -10.71 6.51
CA PRO A 143 13.70 -9.61 7.19
C PRO A 143 14.94 -9.10 6.47
N GLU A 144 15.67 -9.98 5.78
CA GLU A 144 16.88 -9.65 5.04
C GLU A 144 16.65 -8.70 3.85
N GLU A 145 15.43 -8.63 3.33
CA GLU A 145 15.05 -7.71 2.25
C GLU A 145 14.55 -6.35 2.77
N MET A 146 14.26 -6.22 4.06
CA MET A 146 13.65 -5.00 4.58
C MET A 146 14.56 -3.78 4.45
N VAL A 147 15.84 -3.91 4.77
CA VAL A 147 16.81 -2.81 4.69
C VAL A 147 17.07 -2.37 3.23
N PRO A 148 17.39 -3.27 2.28
CA PRO A 148 17.52 -2.89 0.88
C PRO A 148 16.30 -2.18 0.31
N GLU A 149 15.10 -2.66 0.62
CA GLU A 149 13.87 -2.04 0.14
C GLU A 149 13.62 -0.67 0.79
N LEU A 150 13.91 -0.52 2.09
CA LEU A 150 13.84 0.76 2.78
C LEU A 150 14.76 1.80 2.12
N GLN A 151 15.99 1.42 1.79
CA GLN A 151 16.95 2.31 1.13
C GLN A 151 16.44 2.72 -0.26
N ARG A 152 15.87 1.78 -1.03
CA ARG A 152 15.26 2.07 -2.34
C ARG A 152 14.08 3.05 -2.22
N ILE A 153 13.24 2.91 -1.19
CA ILE A 153 12.12 3.81 -0.91
C ILE A 153 12.63 5.23 -0.60
N VAL A 154 13.71 5.34 0.17
CA VAL A 154 14.33 6.65 0.46
C VAL A 154 14.93 7.29 -0.80
N GLU A 155 15.47 6.49 -1.73
CA GLU A 155 15.94 6.99 -3.05
C GLU A 155 14.78 7.55 -3.90
N PHE A 156 13.54 7.09 -3.71
CA PHE A 156 12.35 7.71 -4.31
C PHE A 156 12.00 9.08 -3.72
N GLY A 157 12.70 9.50 -2.67
CA GLY A 157 12.42 10.74 -1.95
C GLY A 157 11.33 10.59 -0.88
N TRP A 158 10.97 9.38 -0.51
CA TRP A 158 9.99 9.11 0.54
C TRP A 158 10.68 8.84 1.88
N ASN A 159 10.07 9.35 2.94
CA ASN A 159 10.56 9.20 4.30
C ASN A 159 9.55 8.53 5.24
N ALA A 160 8.66 7.74 4.67
CA ALA A 160 7.66 6.99 5.43
C ALA A 160 7.40 5.63 4.78
N VAL A 161 7.26 4.60 5.62
CA VAL A 161 6.96 3.24 5.18
C VAL A 161 5.84 2.64 6.01
N PHE A 162 5.07 1.77 5.37
CA PHE A 162 4.01 1.01 6.00
C PHE A 162 4.52 -0.38 6.41
N ILE A 163 4.15 -0.80 7.62
CA ILE A 163 4.38 -2.15 8.15
C ILE A 163 3.09 -2.70 8.77
N ARG A 164 2.97 -4.02 8.82
CA ARG A 164 1.88 -4.69 9.55
C ARG A 164 2.20 -4.76 11.04
N PRO A 165 1.26 -4.37 11.93
CA PRO A 165 1.45 -4.51 13.38
C PRO A 165 1.29 -5.94 13.88
N ASN A 166 0.61 -6.81 13.11
CA ASN A 166 0.35 -8.20 13.46
C ASN A 166 1.60 -9.07 13.25
N PRO A 167 1.73 -10.20 13.95
CA PRO A 167 2.80 -11.15 13.66
C PRO A 167 2.82 -11.57 12.19
N VAL A 168 4.01 -11.68 11.61
CA VAL A 168 4.23 -12.15 10.24
C VAL A 168 5.14 -13.39 10.31
N LYS A 169 4.67 -14.52 9.80
CA LYS A 169 5.38 -15.82 9.92
C LYS A 169 5.80 -16.13 11.37
N GLY A 170 4.92 -15.80 12.32
CA GLY A 170 5.18 -16.01 13.75
C GLY A 170 6.11 -14.99 14.40
N ARG A 171 6.67 -14.02 13.67
CA ARG A 171 7.51 -12.95 14.22
C ARG A 171 6.66 -11.75 14.64
N ILE A 172 6.84 -11.31 15.86
CA ILE A 172 6.29 -10.03 16.36
C ILE A 172 7.26 -8.89 16.06
N LEU A 173 6.81 -7.63 16.17
CA LEU A 173 7.63 -6.47 15.83
C LEU A 173 8.92 -6.33 16.65
N SER A 174 8.98 -6.94 17.84
CA SER A 174 10.18 -6.99 18.69
C SER A 174 11.10 -8.18 18.40
N ASP A 175 10.85 -8.96 17.34
CA ASP A 175 11.73 -10.05 16.94
C ASP A 175 13.11 -9.49 16.55
N PRO A 176 14.22 -10.06 17.07
CA PRO A 176 15.57 -9.61 16.76
C PRO A 176 15.92 -9.60 15.25
N ALA A 177 15.23 -10.40 14.44
CA ALA A 177 15.42 -10.40 12.99
C ALA A 177 15.08 -9.04 12.34
N TYR A 178 14.26 -8.21 12.99
CA TYR A 178 13.90 -6.88 12.49
C TYR A 178 14.83 -5.76 12.97
N GLU A 179 15.77 -6.05 13.90
CA GLU A 179 16.65 -5.02 14.47
C GLU A 179 17.45 -4.22 13.41
N PRO A 180 18.01 -4.86 12.34
CA PRO A 180 18.70 -4.11 11.31
C PRO A 180 17.80 -3.09 10.60
N PHE A 181 16.52 -3.42 10.43
CA PHE A 181 15.53 -2.52 9.81
C PHE A 181 15.19 -1.35 10.74
N TRP A 182 14.99 -1.58 12.04
CA TRP A 182 14.72 -0.51 13.01
C TRP A 182 15.89 0.49 13.08
N SER A 183 17.11 -0.03 13.20
CA SER A 183 18.32 0.78 13.20
C SER A 183 18.47 1.61 11.94
N GLU A 184 18.12 1.07 10.78
CA GLU A 184 18.20 1.77 9.51
C GLU A 184 17.09 2.83 9.36
N CYS A 185 15.87 2.57 9.86
CA CYS A 185 14.80 3.57 9.93
C CYS A 185 15.23 4.78 10.77
N GLU A 186 15.84 4.54 11.94
CA GLU A 186 16.37 5.61 12.78
C GLU A 186 17.45 6.39 12.06
N ARG A 187 18.44 5.69 11.47
CA ARG A 187 19.55 6.32 10.73
C ARG A 187 19.09 7.20 9.58
N LEU A 188 18.07 6.77 8.84
CA LEU A 188 17.51 7.47 7.68
C LEU A 188 16.39 8.45 8.03
N ASN A 189 15.99 8.52 9.32
CA ASN A 189 14.88 9.33 9.81
C ASN A 189 13.55 9.01 9.06
N VAL A 190 13.26 7.72 8.90
CA VAL A 190 12.04 7.24 8.23
C VAL A 190 10.94 7.02 9.24
N CYS A 191 9.77 7.57 8.97
CA CYS A 191 8.56 7.39 9.75
C CYS A 191 7.96 6.00 9.52
N LEU A 192 7.60 5.33 10.61
CA LEU A 192 6.91 4.04 10.55
C LEU A 192 5.41 4.25 10.74
N LEU A 193 4.65 3.77 9.77
CA LEU A 193 3.21 3.85 9.76
C LEU A 193 2.63 2.43 9.84
N TYR A 194 1.58 2.27 10.63
CA TYR A 194 0.86 1.01 10.74
C TYR A 194 -0.61 1.31 10.97
N THR A 195 -1.45 0.59 10.28
CA THR A 195 -2.90 0.67 10.46
C THR A 195 -3.32 -0.51 11.36
N SER A 196 -3.77 -0.21 12.55
CA SER A 196 -4.47 -1.15 13.42
C SER A 196 -5.58 -0.40 14.10
N PRO A 197 -6.78 -1.00 14.24
CA PRO A 197 -7.81 -0.36 15.06
C PRO A 197 -7.23 -0.14 16.45
N SER A 198 -7.27 1.11 16.90
CA SER A 198 -6.89 1.43 18.26
C SER A 198 -7.79 0.65 19.22
N PRO A 199 -7.30 0.20 20.39
CA PRO A 199 -8.15 -0.38 21.42
C PRO A 199 -9.33 0.52 21.81
N ARG A 200 -9.28 1.81 21.48
CA ARG A 200 -10.41 2.75 21.62
C ARG A 200 -11.50 2.53 20.59
N ASP A 201 -11.16 2.09 19.39
CA ASP A 201 -12.10 1.85 18.28
C ASP A 201 -12.89 0.56 18.49
N LEU A 202 -12.33 -0.37 19.28
CA LEU A 202 -12.98 -1.63 19.65
C LEU A 202 -13.99 -1.49 20.81
N ARG A 203 -14.17 -0.30 21.35
CA ARG A 203 -15.06 -0.02 22.49
C ARG A 203 -16.41 0.57 22.09
N LYS A 204 -16.87 0.32 20.88
CA LYS A 204 -18.24 0.68 20.45
C LYS A 204 -19.16 -0.51 20.55
#